data_b6e911f31c97052c8f8290e87130e76f
#
_entry.id   b6e911f31c97052c8f8290e87130e76f
#
_cell.length_a   1.000
_cell.length_b   1.000
_cell.length_c   1.000
_cell.angle_alpha   90.00
_cell.angle_beta   90.00
_cell.angle_gamma   90.00
#
_symmetry.space_group_name_H-M   'P 1'
#
loop_
_entity.id
_entity.type
_entity.pdbx_description
1 polymer ?
#
loop_
_entity_poly.entity_id
_entity_poly.type
_entity_poly.pdbx_seq_one_letter_code
_entity_poly.pdbx_strand_id
1 'polypeptide(L)'
;MTLKKLFLQVLLVALAFPLFAQETLTATTNADTVKTVAPLATDSLLHVDSTLSAPTVDPATWRQQVKTQIDELLEDDLFQTTQVAVMVWDLTDDVAVYSHNGRQRMRPASTMKVVTAIAALDRLGTDYQFATRLYHTGDKADSCRTLHGNLYVVGGMDPKLEREDLKAFADSLKALQIDTIDGNLYADLSFKDKKRLGAGWCWDDEDDNPRLSPLTYNGKETVLSLFRDVMRSSGIVFTGMTSDAERPHDAQLVCTRYRSLSTVMRPMLKNSNNRCAEAVFYQLAHKEGGRWATAHDAAREENRTIRATGLDADDYSIADGSGLSLYNYVTAQLEVRLLRYAWSRKEIYGKLYPLLPIAGVDGTLRKRMKGTKAMGNVHAKTGTVTGVRSLAGYCTASNGHEIAFSIINQGVDDGAPARHFQDKVCKALCE
;
A
#
# COMPACT_ATOMS: atom_id res chain seq x y z
N MET A 1 -20.42 -51.09 13.19
CA MET A 1 -21.38 -51.56 12.15
C MET A 1 -21.70 -50.35 11.32
N THR A 2 -21.49 -50.17 10.07
CA THR A 2 -20.97 -50.93 8.95
C THR A 2 -20.49 -49.92 7.88
N LEU A 3 -19.33 -50.19 7.35
CA LEU A 3 -18.77 -49.61 6.11
C LEU A 3 -19.75 -49.80 4.94
N LYS A 4 -19.83 -48.79 4.03
CA LYS A 4 -19.92 -49.10 2.59
C LYS A 4 -19.26 -47.98 1.74
N LYS A 5 -18.28 -48.43 0.98
CA LYS A 5 -17.61 -47.80 -0.16
C LYS A 5 -18.60 -47.63 -1.33
N LEU A 6 -18.41 -46.62 -2.17
CA LEU A 6 -18.58 -46.76 -3.62
C LEU A 6 -17.91 -45.58 -4.37
N PHE A 7 -16.84 -45.89 -5.04
CA PHE A 7 -16.53 -45.84 -6.50
C PHE A 7 -16.42 -44.47 -7.19
N LEU A 8 -15.24 -44.27 -7.59
CA LEU A 8 -14.57 -43.51 -8.64
C LEU A 8 -15.31 -43.61 -10.00
N GLN A 9 -15.58 -42.46 -10.64
CA GLN A 9 -15.62 -42.39 -12.10
C GLN A 9 -14.88 -41.13 -12.60
N VAL A 10 -13.74 -41.37 -13.26
CA VAL A 10 -12.98 -40.46 -14.09
C VAL A 10 -13.71 -40.30 -15.42
N LEU A 11 -14.03 -39.10 -15.83
CA LEU A 11 -14.42 -38.80 -17.20
C LEU A 11 -13.42 -37.79 -17.80
N LEU A 12 -12.52 -38.32 -18.64
CA LEU A 12 -11.69 -37.54 -19.56
C LEU A 12 -12.60 -36.98 -20.67
N VAL A 13 -12.63 -35.65 -20.83
CA VAL A 13 -13.08 -35.03 -22.08
C VAL A 13 -11.94 -34.17 -22.63
N ALA A 14 -11.31 -34.71 -23.65
CA ALA A 14 -10.41 -33.99 -24.55
C ALA A 14 -11.27 -33.15 -25.50
N LEU A 15 -11.08 -31.85 -25.57
CA LEU A 15 -11.61 -31.01 -26.65
C LEU A 15 -10.49 -30.16 -27.25
N ALA A 16 -10.42 -30.30 -28.56
CA ALA A 16 -9.44 -29.77 -29.47
C ALA A 16 -9.47 -28.23 -29.58
N PHE A 17 -8.29 -27.63 -29.73
CA PHE A 17 -8.10 -26.24 -30.15
C PHE A 17 -8.26 -26.15 -31.69
N PRO A 18 -8.87 -25.10 -32.21
CA PRO A 18 -8.67 -24.73 -33.61
C PRO A 18 -7.54 -23.70 -33.71
N LEU A 19 -6.57 -24.02 -34.56
CA LEU A 19 -5.63 -23.05 -35.14
C LEU A 19 -6.37 -21.95 -35.87
N PHE A 20 -6.09 -20.70 -35.59
CA PHE A 20 -6.39 -19.59 -36.51
C PHE A 20 -5.12 -19.04 -37.13
N ALA A 21 -5.19 -18.90 -38.45
CA ALA A 21 -4.12 -18.53 -39.35
C ALA A 21 -3.68 -17.07 -39.18
N GLN A 22 -2.37 -16.84 -39.39
CA GLN A 22 -1.78 -15.53 -39.61
C GLN A 22 -2.24 -14.97 -40.96
N GLU A 23 -2.87 -13.82 -40.96
CA GLU A 23 -2.96 -12.95 -42.16
C GLU A 23 -1.83 -11.92 -42.11
N THR A 24 -0.98 -12.01 -43.11
CA THR A 24 0.05 -11.03 -43.45
C THR A 24 -0.59 -9.84 -44.17
N LEU A 25 -0.54 -8.66 -43.56
CA LEU A 25 -0.83 -7.40 -44.25
C LEU A 25 0.46 -6.84 -44.84
N THR A 26 0.52 -6.81 -46.15
CA THR A 26 1.52 -6.11 -46.97
C THR A 26 1.25 -4.61 -46.94
N ALA A 27 2.23 -3.85 -46.48
CA ALA A 27 2.23 -2.38 -46.58
C ALA A 27 2.88 -1.96 -47.90
N THR A 28 2.15 -1.22 -48.70
CA THR A 28 2.64 -0.52 -49.89
C THR A 28 3.43 0.72 -49.52
N THR A 29 4.61 0.78 -50.08
CA THR A 29 5.54 1.93 -50.03
C THR A 29 5.08 3.05 -50.96
N ASN A 30 5.08 4.29 -50.45
CA ASN A 30 5.20 5.49 -51.28
C ASN A 30 6.52 6.19 -50.93
N ALA A 31 7.38 6.27 -51.92
CA ALA A 31 8.61 7.03 -51.91
C ALA A 31 8.31 8.50 -52.24
N ASP A 32 8.91 9.43 -51.49
CA ASP A 32 9.41 10.65 -52.09
C ASP A 32 10.39 11.40 -51.18
N THR A 33 11.53 11.70 -51.76
CA THR A 33 12.48 12.79 -51.53
C THR A 33 13.47 12.66 -50.37
N VAL A 34 14.57 12.00 -50.68
CA VAL A 34 15.88 12.09 -50.01
C VAL A 34 16.55 13.44 -50.32
N LYS A 35 16.87 14.24 -49.31
CA LYS A 35 17.92 15.26 -49.38
C LYS A 35 19.18 14.75 -48.71
N THR A 36 20.17 14.48 -49.54
CA THR A 36 21.56 14.14 -49.21
C THR A 36 22.24 15.28 -48.44
N VAL A 37 22.76 15.00 -47.25
CA VAL A 37 23.75 15.83 -46.56
C VAL A 37 25.01 14.98 -46.39
N ALA A 38 26.15 15.52 -46.83
CA ALA A 38 27.44 14.89 -46.90
C ALA A 38 28.03 14.55 -45.52
N PRO A 39 28.94 13.56 -45.41
CA PRO A 39 29.55 13.14 -44.17
C PRO A 39 30.62 14.12 -43.71
N LEU A 40 30.54 14.60 -42.47
CA LEU A 40 31.63 15.27 -41.78
C LEU A 40 32.54 14.24 -41.12
N ALA A 41 33.83 14.52 -41.23
CA ALA A 41 34.96 13.68 -40.90
C ALA A 41 34.96 13.12 -39.47
N THR A 42 35.40 11.87 -39.40
CA THR A 42 35.84 11.16 -38.20
C THR A 42 37.04 11.90 -37.58
N ASP A 43 36.88 12.29 -36.30
CA ASP A 43 38.02 12.60 -35.47
C ASP A 43 37.91 11.92 -34.11
N SER A 44 38.95 11.13 -33.86
CA SER A 44 39.50 10.59 -32.63
C SER A 44 38.50 10.23 -31.49
N LEU A 45 38.23 8.94 -31.40
CA LEU A 45 37.81 8.25 -30.18
C LEU A 45 38.89 8.43 -29.09
N LEU A 46 38.67 9.39 -28.19
CA LEU A 46 39.26 9.34 -26.87
C LEU A 46 38.60 8.20 -26.12
N HIS A 47 39.30 7.10 -25.97
CA HIS A 47 39.01 6.09 -24.97
C HIS A 47 39.12 6.77 -23.60
N VAL A 48 38.00 7.21 -23.05
CA VAL A 48 37.92 7.49 -21.62
C VAL A 48 37.86 6.13 -20.94
N ASP A 49 39.02 5.75 -20.41
CA ASP A 49 39.14 4.58 -19.52
C ASP A 49 38.34 4.85 -18.26
N SER A 50 37.09 4.34 -18.23
CA SER A 50 36.13 4.52 -17.10
C SER A 50 36.38 3.49 -16.00
N THR A 51 37.62 3.21 -15.65
CA THR A 51 38.00 2.33 -14.53
C THR A 51 38.74 3.07 -13.40
N LEU A 52 38.18 4.19 -12.95
CA LEU A 52 38.46 4.68 -11.61
C LEU A 52 37.21 4.45 -10.77
N SER A 53 36.89 3.19 -10.45
CA SER A 53 36.04 2.89 -9.31
C SER A 53 36.76 3.44 -8.09
N ALA A 54 36.09 4.40 -7.38
CA ALA A 54 36.56 4.82 -6.06
C ALA A 54 36.79 3.53 -5.21
N PRO A 55 37.83 3.49 -4.37
CA PRO A 55 38.12 2.31 -3.58
C PRO A 55 36.89 2.00 -2.72
N THR A 56 36.17 0.93 -3.06
CA THR A 56 35.03 0.45 -2.28
C THR A 56 35.60 -0.14 -0.99
N VAL A 57 35.07 0.30 0.14
CA VAL A 57 35.43 -0.28 1.44
C VAL A 57 35.08 -1.76 1.40
N ASP A 58 36.02 -2.62 1.84
CA ASP A 58 35.76 -4.06 1.94
C ASP A 58 34.50 -4.34 2.80
N PRO A 59 33.59 -5.22 2.33
CA PRO A 59 32.32 -5.48 3.04
C PRO A 59 32.49 -5.92 4.49
N ALA A 60 33.51 -6.71 4.81
CA ALA A 60 33.77 -7.17 6.18
C ALA A 60 34.22 -6.00 7.07
N THR A 61 35.07 -5.14 6.55
CA THR A 61 35.54 -3.92 7.24
C THR A 61 34.38 -2.96 7.45
N TRP A 62 33.52 -2.72 6.46
CA TRP A 62 32.33 -1.89 6.60
C TRP A 62 31.40 -2.45 7.68
N ARG A 63 31.09 -3.75 7.66
CA ARG A 63 30.24 -4.37 8.70
C ARG A 63 30.80 -4.18 10.11
N GLN A 64 32.12 -4.28 10.28
CA GLN A 64 32.72 -4.07 11.59
C GLN A 64 32.65 -2.60 12.03
N GLN A 65 32.87 -1.66 11.11
CA GLN A 65 32.72 -0.21 11.38
C GLN A 65 31.30 0.13 11.79
N VAL A 66 30.29 -0.36 11.06
CA VAL A 66 28.86 -0.16 11.39
C VAL A 66 28.53 -0.70 12.78
N LYS A 67 29.02 -1.91 13.11
CA LYS A 67 28.81 -2.48 14.46
C LYS A 67 29.37 -1.57 15.54
N THR A 68 30.63 -1.17 15.42
CA THR A 68 31.28 -0.30 16.41
C THR A 68 30.54 1.04 16.56
N GLN A 69 30.16 1.68 15.45
CA GLN A 69 29.44 2.95 15.49
C GLN A 69 28.05 2.83 16.12
N ILE A 70 27.31 1.75 15.85
CA ILE A 70 26.00 1.55 16.49
C ILE A 70 26.15 1.25 17.98
N ASP A 71 27.16 0.44 18.38
CA ASP A 71 27.44 0.16 19.78
C ASP A 71 27.77 1.46 20.53
N GLU A 72 28.62 2.32 19.98
CA GLU A 72 28.92 3.65 20.55
C GLU A 72 27.67 4.54 20.68
N LEU A 73 26.79 4.51 19.70
CA LEU A 73 25.53 5.27 19.72
C LEU A 73 24.56 4.75 20.79
N LEU A 74 24.63 3.48 21.16
CA LEU A 74 23.80 2.87 22.21
C LEU A 74 24.27 3.16 23.62
N GLU A 75 25.47 3.75 23.80
CA GLU A 75 25.97 4.23 25.09
C GLU A 75 25.30 5.56 25.51
N ASP A 76 24.48 6.19 24.66
CA ASP A 76 23.75 7.44 24.94
C ASP A 76 22.82 7.26 26.16
N ASP A 77 22.80 8.25 27.04
CA ASP A 77 21.97 8.27 28.27
C ASP A 77 20.47 8.06 27.99
N LEU A 78 19.99 8.36 26.79
CA LEU A 78 18.64 8.07 26.36
C LEU A 78 18.25 6.60 26.60
N PHE A 79 19.18 5.66 26.43
CA PHE A 79 18.91 4.23 26.51
C PHE A 79 19.03 3.65 27.94
N GLN A 80 19.39 4.47 28.92
CA GLN A 80 19.29 4.08 30.33
C GLN A 80 17.82 4.02 30.81
N THR A 81 16.92 4.80 30.19
CA THR A 81 15.53 4.92 30.62
C THR A 81 14.53 4.56 29.54
N THR A 82 14.97 4.33 28.28
CA THR A 82 14.12 3.99 27.15
C THR A 82 14.51 2.64 26.53
N GLN A 83 13.61 2.09 25.73
CA GLN A 83 13.87 0.85 24.99
C GLN A 83 14.23 1.18 23.53
N VAL A 84 15.19 0.42 22.99
CA VAL A 84 15.55 0.48 21.58
C VAL A 84 15.75 -0.92 21.01
N ALA A 85 15.26 -1.14 19.81
CA ALA A 85 15.58 -2.30 18.99
C ALA A 85 16.17 -1.81 17.66
N VAL A 86 17.28 -2.41 17.24
CA VAL A 86 17.94 -2.17 15.96
C VAL A 86 18.19 -3.49 15.26
N MET A 87 17.83 -3.60 13.99
CA MET A 87 18.18 -4.72 13.12
C MET A 87 18.68 -4.19 11.79
N VAL A 88 19.83 -4.69 11.33
CA VAL A 88 20.43 -4.35 10.04
C VAL A 88 20.78 -5.64 9.30
N TRP A 89 20.45 -5.68 8.02
CA TRP A 89 20.68 -6.82 7.14
C TRP A 89 21.32 -6.35 5.83
N ASP A 90 22.43 -6.95 5.47
CA ASP A 90 23.06 -6.81 4.15
C ASP A 90 22.29 -7.72 3.17
N LEU A 91 21.56 -7.09 2.25
CA LEU A 91 20.72 -7.78 1.27
C LEU A 91 21.54 -8.36 0.11
N THR A 92 22.72 -7.80 -0.16
CA THR A 92 23.62 -8.22 -1.25
C THR A 92 24.30 -9.54 -0.90
N ASP A 93 24.89 -9.62 0.30
CA ASP A 93 25.53 -10.85 0.80
C ASP A 93 24.57 -11.77 1.55
N ASP A 94 23.33 -11.32 1.79
CA ASP A 94 22.28 -12.02 2.52
C ASP A 94 22.68 -12.41 3.96
N VAL A 95 23.30 -11.50 4.69
CA VAL A 95 23.78 -11.71 6.07
C VAL A 95 23.28 -10.66 7.04
N ALA A 96 23.08 -11.05 8.31
CA ALA A 96 22.82 -10.11 9.39
C ALA A 96 24.08 -9.29 9.68
N VAL A 97 23.96 -7.96 9.66
CA VAL A 97 25.04 -7.04 10.02
C VAL A 97 25.00 -6.71 11.50
N TYR A 98 23.84 -6.36 12.02
CA TYR A 98 23.67 -5.93 13.41
C TYR A 98 22.31 -6.32 13.98
N SER A 99 22.29 -6.67 15.28
CA SER A 99 21.03 -6.92 15.99
C SER A 99 21.19 -6.56 17.46
N HIS A 100 20.48 -5.52 17.91
CA HIS A 100 20.29 -5.18 19.30
C HIS A 100 18.80 -5.25 19.61
N ASN A 101 18.40 -6.10 20.57
CA ASN A 101 16.99 -6.33 20.91
C ASN A 101 16.10 -6.65 19.69
N GLY A 102 16.65 -7.15 18.59
CA GLY A 102 15.96 -7.31 17.32
C GLY A 102 14.71 -8.19 17.38
N ARG A 103 14.60 -9.07 18.40
CA ARG A 103 13.42 -9.94 18.65
C ARG A 103 12.49 -9.41 19.75
N GLN A 104 12.80 -8.26 20.34
CA GLN A 104 11.92 -7.67 21.35
C GLN A 104 10.63 -7.17 20.70
N ARG A 105 9.49 -7.57 21.27
CA ARG A 105 8.18 -7.07 20.84
C ARG A 105 8.00 -5.63 21.26
N MET A 106 7.79 -4.77 20.30
CA MET A 106 7.61 -3.33 20.48
C MET A 106 6.47 -2.81 19.63
N ARG A 107 5.91 -1.66 19.99
CA ARG A 107 4.91 -0.98 19.17
C ARG A 107 5.59 -0.36 17.95
N PRO A 108 5.14 -0.69 16.72
CA PRO A 108 5.77 -0.20 15.49
C PRO A 108 5.45 1.27 15.20
N ALA A 109 4.36 1.79 15.75
CA ALA A 109 3.75 3.00 15.22
C ALA A 109 3.55 2.86 13.70
N SER A 110 3.72 3.91 12.91
CA SER A 110 3.45 3.86 11.46
C SER A 110 4.46 3.07 10.62
N THR A 111 5.50 2.43 11.18
CA THR A 111 6.25 1.42 10.41
C THR A 111 5.43 0.14 10.20
N MET A 112 4.33 -0.06 10.95
CA MET A 112 3.31 -1.05 10.63
C MET A 112 2.85 -0.98 9.17
N LYS A 113 2.81 0.21 8.57
CA LYS A 113 2.46 0.42 7.16
C LYS A 113 3.40 -0.29 6.18
N VAL A 114 4.63 -0.61 6.58
CA VAL A 114 5.55 -1.43 5.77
C VAL A 114 5.05 -2.87 5.73
N VAL A 115 4.62 -3.41 6.88
CA VAL A 115 4.02 -4.76 6.98
C VAL A 115 2.80 -4.84 6.09
N THR A 116 1.85 -3.90 6.25
CA THR A 116 0.60 -3.83 5.47
C THR A 116 0.87 -3.66 3.98
N ALA A 117 1.83 -2.81 3.59
CA ALA A 117 2.16 -2.58 2.19
C ALA A 117 2.73 -3.83 1.52
N ILE A 118 3.66 -4.51 2.18
CA ILE A 118 4.28 -5.73 1.65
C ILE A 118 3.23 -6.85 1.56
N ALA A 119 2.41 -7.02 2.60
CA ALA A 119 1.33 -8.00 2.59
C ALA A 119 0.30 -7.71 1.49
N ALA A 120 -0.06 -6.44 1.27
CA ALA A 120 -0.99 -6.07 0.20
C ALA A 120 -0.42 -6.38 -1.20
N LEU A 121 0.85 -6.04 -1.45
CA LEU A 121 1.50 -6.34 -2.73
C LEU A 121 1.63 -7.85 -2.96
N ASP A 122 1.89 -8.63 -1.90
CA ASP A 122 2.04 -10.09 -1.95
C ASP A 122 0.69 -10.80 -2.12
N ARG A 123 -0.35 -10.38 -1.39
CA ARG A 123 -1.63 -11.12 -1.30
C ARG A 123 -2.68 -10.68 -2.30
N LEU A 124 -2.71 -9.40 -2.65
CA LEU A 124 -3.63 -8.82 -3.61
C LEU A 124 -3.02 -8.73 -5.02
N GLY A 125 -1.69 -8.65 -5.10
CA GLY A 125 -0.96 -8.42 -6.35
C GLY A 125 -0.70 -6.94 -6.62
N THR A 126 0.28 -6.68 -7.47
CA THR A 126 0.79 -5.32 -7.76
C THR A 126 -0.19 -4.46 -8.57
N ASP A 127 -1.11 -5.08 -9.27
CA ASP A 127 -2.09 -4.44 -10.16
C ASP A 127 -3.50 -4.37 -9.56
N TYR A 128 -3.62 -4.71 -8.27
CA TYR A 128 -4.89 -4.66 -7.55
C TYR A 128 -5.55 -3.28 -7.61
N GLN A 129 -6.89 -3.29 -7.67
CA GLN A 129 -7.70 -2.08 -7.74
C GLN A 129 -8.83 -2.10 -6.71
N PHE A 130 -8.96 -1.02 -5.97
CA PHE A 130 -10.17 -0.70 -5.21
C PHE A 130 -11.32 -0.45 -6.19
N ALA A 131 -12.54 -0.80 -5.81
CA ALA A 131 -13.70 -0.61 -6.68
C ALA A 131 -14.88 -0.03 -5.92
N THR A 132 -15.35 1.16 -6.32
CA THR A 132 -16.63 1.74 -5.90
C THR A 132 -17.62 1.59 -7.05
N ARG A 133 -18.83 1.11 -6.77
CA ARG A 133 -19.80 0.73 -7.78
C ARG A 133 -21.14 1.42 -7.59
N LEU A 134 -21.78 1.76 -8.71
CA LEU A 134 -23.17 2.21 -8.74
C LEU A 134 -24.03 1.10 -9.32
N TYR A 135 -25.13 0.78 -8.64
CA TYR A 135 -26.15 -0.14 -9.09
C TYR A 135 -27.52 0.51 -9.07
N HIS A 136 -28.47 -0.05 -9.81
CA HIS A 136 -29.87 0.26 -9.71
C HIS A 136 -30.74 -1.01 -9.58
N THR A 137 -31.92 -0.83 -9.02
CA THR A 137 -33.04 -1.80 -9.08
C THR A 137 -34.17 -1.22 -9.91
N GLY A 138 -35.16 -2.06 -10.26
CA GLY A 138 -36.33 -1.64 -11.01
C GLY A 138 -36.05 -1.41 -12.48
N ASP A 139 -37.09 -0.94 -13.19
CA ASP A 139 -37.11 -0.83 -14.63
C ASP A 139 -37.12 0.63 -15.11
N LYS A 140 -36.49 0.86 -16.25
CA LYS A 140 -36.57 2.14 -16.95
C LYS A 140 -37.82 2.17 -17.83
N ALA A 141 -38.66 3.17 -17.61
CA ALA A 141 -39.74 3.46 -18.52
C ALA A 141 -39.22 4.19 -19.78
N ASP A 142 -39.19 3.51 -20.92
CA ASP A 142 -38.61 4.02 -22.16
C ASP A 142 -39.24 5.33 -22.65
N SER A 143 -40.54 5.53 -22.41
CA SER A 143 -41.26 6.71 -22.84
C SER A 143 -40.93 8.01 -22.10
N CYS A 144 -40.46 7.94 -20.83
CA CYS A 144 -40.26 9.12 -20.00
C CYS A 144 -38.87 9.24 -19.42
N ARG A 145 -37.92 8.36 -19.76
CA ARG A 145 -36.55 8.34 -19.27
C ARG A 145 -36.47 8.31 -17.75
N THR A 146 -37.44 7.71 -17.10
CA THR A 146 -37.56 7.57 -15.67
C THR A 146 -37.18 6.16 -15.23
N LEU A 147 -36.26 6.06 -14.27
CA LEU A 147 -35.99 4.84 -13.53
C LEU A 147 -37.00 4.74 -12.38
N HIS A 148 -37.90 3.76 -12.42
CA HIS A 148 -38.76 3.38 -11.29
C HIS A 148 -38.04 2.35 -10.44
N GLY A 149 -37.18 2.83 -9.56
CA GLY A 149 -36.31 1.98 -8.75
C GLY A 149 -35.28 2.76 -7.96
N ASN A 150 -34.46 2.05 -7.21
CA ASN A 150 -33.50 2.64 -6.29
C ASN A 150 -32.08 2.61 -6.87
N LEU A 151 -31.25 3.54 -6.42
CA LEU A 151 -29.81 3.53 -6.65
C LEU A 151 -29.04 3.06 -5.42
N TYR A 152 -27.95 2.34 -5.62
CA TYR A 152 -27.04 1.87 -4.58
C TYR A 152 -25.59 2.23 -4.91
N VAL A 153 -24.98 3.07 -4.09
CA VAL A 153 -23.53 3.32 -4.13
C VAL A 153 -22.86 2.31 -3.21
N VAL A 154 -22.19 1.32 -3.80
CA VAL A 154 -21.51 0.26 -3.06
C VAL A 154 -20.09 0.70 -2.77
N GLY A 155 -19.79 0.91 -1.49
CA GLY A 155 -18.47 1.34 -1.04
C GLY A 155 -17.45 0.21 -1.07
N GLY A 156 -16.25 0.48 -1.61
CA GLY A 156 -15.12 -0.45 -1.68
C GLY A 156 -13.92 0.01 -0.86
N MET A 157 -14.10 0.77 0.21
CA MET A 157 -13.01 1.33 1.03
C MET A 157 -12.02 2.20 0.22
N ASP A 158 -12.40 2.78 -0.94
CA ASP A 158 -11.54 3.72 -1.65
C ASP A 158 -11.38 5.04 -0.87
N PRO A 159 -10.20 5.31 -0.26
CA PRO A 159 -9.99 6.51 0.55
C PRO A 159 -9.74 7.75 -0.32
N LYS A 160 -9.69 7.57 -1.64
CA LYS A 160 -9.39 8.58 -2.66
C LYS A 160 -10.57 8.80 -3.60
N LEU A 161 -11.80 8.45 -3.18
CA LEU A 161 -13.00 8.74 -3.95
C LEU A 161 -13.11 10.26 -4.19
N GLU A 162 -13.26 10.67 -5.44
CA GLU A 162 -13.27 12.06 -5.89
C GLU A 162 -14.64 12.44 -6.46
N ARG A 163 -14.88 13.76 -6.65
CA ARG A 163 -16.12 14.28 -7.23
C ARG A 163 -16.31 13.79 -8.67
N GLU A 164 -15.20 13.63 -9.38
CA GLU A 164 -15.12 13.13 -10.75
C GLU A 164 -15.61 11.68 -10.87
N ASP A 165 -15.41 10.86 -9.84
CA ASP A 165 -15.94 9.49 -9.79
C ASP A 165 -17.47 9.52 -9.70
N LEU A 166 -18.03 10.41 -8.89
CA LEU A 166 -19.48 10.59 -8.77
C LEU A 166 -20.08 11.21 -10.03
N LYS A 167 -19.33 12.09 -10.72
CA LYS A 167 -19.73 12.61 -12.02
C LYS A 167 -19.80 11.48 -13.06
N ALA A 168 -18.83 10.58 -13.08
CA ALA A 168 -18.86 9.43 -13.97
C ALA A 168 -20.07 8.51 -13.71
N PHE A 169 -20.53 8.39 -12.46
CA PHE A 169 -21.77 7.70 -12.12
C PHE A 169 -22.98 8.41 -12.75
N ALA A 170 -23.06 9.73 -12.61
CA ALA A 170 -24.15 10.51 -13.22
C ALA A 170 -24.12 10.45 -14.76
N ASP A 171 -22.93 10.53 -15.36
CA ASP A 171 -22.76 10.42 -16.82
C ASP A 171 -23.19 9.02 -17.32
N SER A 172 -22.93 7.97 -16.54
CA SER A 172 -23.39 6.60 -16.86
C SER A 172 -24.91 6.45 -16.80
N LEU A 173 -25.57 7.09 -15.84
CA LEU A 173 -27.04 7.15 -15.78
C LEU A 173 -27.59 7.86 -17.01
N LYS A 174 -26.99 8.99 -17.41
CA LYS A 174 -27.38 9.72 -18.64
C LYS A 174 -27.17 8.88 -19.91
N ALA A 175 -26.08 8.11 -19.98
CA ALA A 175 -25.83 7.20 -21.09
C ALA A 175 -26.90 6.08 -21.20
N LEU A 176 -27.45 5.65 -20.07
CA LEU A 176 -28.60 4.75 -20.00
C LEU A 176 -29.92 5.49 -20.27
N GLN A 177 -29.89 6.77 -20.67
CA GLN A 177 -31.06 7.61 -20.89
C GLN A 177 -31.95 7.75 -19.64
N ILE A 178 -31.37 7.83 -18.45
CA ILE A 178 -32.08 8.05 -17.18
C ILE A 178 -31.90 9.53 -16.82
N ASP A 179 -32.99 10.28 -16.85
CA ASP A 179 -33.04 11.70 -16.48
C ASP A 179 -33.82 11.94 -15.18
N THR A 180 -34.63 10.97 -14.77
CA THR A 180 -35.41 11.02 -13.52
C THR A 180 -35.25 9.72 -12.78
N ILE A 181 -35.15 9.81 -11.45
CA ILE A 181 -35.09 8.67 -10.55
C ILE A 181 -36.28 8.78 -9.60
N ASP A 182 -37.23 7.88 -9.78
CA ASP A 182 -38.39 7.68 -8.91
C ASP A 182 -38.08 6.51 -7.96
N GLY A 183 -37.43 6.82 -6.88
CA GLY A 183 -36.93 5.89 -5.87
C GLY A 183 -35.90 6.53 -4.96
N ASN A 184 -35.21 5.72 -4.16
CA ASN A 184 -34.26 6.17 -3.13
C ASN A 184 -32.81 5.92 -3.54
N LEU A 185 -31.90 6.62 -2.86
CA LEU A 185 -30.45 6.47 -3.02
C LEU A 185 -29.85 5.91 -1.72
N TYR A 186 -29.19 4.77 -1.84
CA TYR A 186 -28.60 4.05 -0.71
C TYR A 186 -27.08 3.99 -0.75
N ALA A 187 -26.46 4.03 0.43
CA ALA A 187 -25.07 3.62 0.63
C ALA A 187 -25.05 2.15 1.05
N ASP A 188 -24.42 1.31 0.25
CA ASP A 188 -24.11 -0.07 0.67
C ASP A 188 -22.72 -0.08 1.34
N LEU A 189 -22.74 -0.28 2.66
CA LEU A 189 -21.55 -0.32 3.51
C LEU A 189 -21.18 -1.74 3.91
N SER A 190 -21.71 -2.76 3.25
CA SER A 190 -21.50 -4.17 3.58
C SER A 190 -20.08 -4.71 3.28
N PHE A 191 -19.19 -3.90 2.72
CA PHE A 191 -17.81 -4.29 2.48
C PHE A 191 -17.11 -4.76 3.75
N LYS A 192 -17.30 -4.07 4.88
CA LYS A 192 -16.68 -4.40 6.16
C LYS A 192 -17.70 -4.41 7.31
N ASP A 193 -17.28 -4.92 8.45
CA ASP A 193 -18.05 -4.88 9.68
C ASP A 193 -18.45 -3.43 10.08
N LYS A 194 -19.41 -3.30 10.98
CA LYS A 194 -19.99 -1.99 11.37
C LYS A 194 -19.09 -1.18 12.33
N LYS A 195 -17.91 -1.68 12.70
CA LYS A 195 -16.99 -0.97 13.59
C LYS A 195 -16.42 0.26 12.88
N ARG A 196 -16.55 1.42 13.49
CA ARG A 196 -16.12 2.72 12.95
C ARG A 196 -14.73 3.15 13.41
N LEU A 197 -14.17 2.48 14.42
CA LEU A 197 -12.83 2.74 14.97
C LEU A 197 -12.08 1.42 15.10
N GLY A 198 -10.75 1.47 15.01
CA GLY A 198 -9.87 0.34 15.25
C GLY A 198 -9.78 -0.03 16.73
N ALA A 199 -9.53 -1.29 17.01
CA ALA A 199 -9.30 -1.75 18.38
C ALA A 199 -7.98 -1.19 18.92
N GLY A 200 -8.01 -0.66 20.15
CA GLY A 200 -6.83 -0.10 20.79
C GLY A 200 -6.38 1.26 20.27
N TRP A 201 -7.22 1.98 19.51
CA TRP A 201 -7.00 3.38 19.18
C TRP A 201 -7.27 4.27 20.38
N CYS A 202 -6.42 5.29 20.59
CA CYS A 202 -6.62 6.24 21.67
C CYS A 202 -7.79 7.17 21.34
N TRP A 203 -8.70 7.36 22.29
CA TRP A 203 -9.89 8.19 22.12
C TRP A 203 -9.59 9.70 22.06
N ASP A 204 -8.45 10.11 22.62
CA ASP A 204 -7.95 11.47 22.64
C ASP A 204 -7.12 11.86 21.38
N ASP A 205 -6.98 10.94 20.45
CA ASP A 205 -6.26 11.11 19.17
C ASP A 205 -7.27 11.24 18.00
N GLU A 206 -8.41 11.92 18.23
CA GLU A 206 -9.55 11.95 17.28
C GLU A 206 -9.16 12.53 15.90
N ASP A 207 -8.23 13.47 15.85
CA ASP A 207 -7.79 14.10 14.58
C ASP A 207 -7.02 13.13 13.68
N ASP A 208 -6.32 12.14 14.27
CA ASP A 208 -5.53 11.14 13.54
C ASP A 208 -6.30 9.83 13.30
N ASN A 209 -7.42 9.62 14.01
CA ASN A 209 -8.25 8.41 13.90
C ASN A 209 -9.17 8.48 12.66
N PRO A 210 -8.91 7.71 11.61
CA PRO A 210 -9.80 7.72 10.45
C PRO A 210 -11.12 7.01 10.76
N ARG A 211 -12.22 7.51 10.20
CA ARG A 211 -13.47 6.76 10.19
C ARG A 211 -13.34 5.51 9.30
N LEU A 212 -13.55 4.33 9.89
CA LEU A 212 -13.55 3.05 9.18
C LEU A 212 -14.90 2.83 8.49
N SER A 213 -15.12 3.53 7.40
CA SER A 213 -16.33 3.39 6.58
C SER A 213 -15.98 3.03 5.15
N PRO A 214 -16.69 2.08 4.53
CA PRO A 214 -16.45 1.67 3.14
C PRO A 214 -16.66 2.78 2.11
N LEU A 215 -17.42 3.82 2.45
CA LEU A 215 -17.81 4.88 1.53
C LEU A 215 -17.62 6.26 2.18
N THR A 216 -16.50 6.90 1.87
CA THR A 216 -16.16 8.24 2.38
C THR A 216 -15.67 9.17 1.28
N TYR A 217 -15.95 10.45 1.44
CA TYR A 217 -15.35 11.54 0.67
C TYR A 217 -14.54 12.43 1.60
N ASN A 218 -13.24 12.56 1.36
CA ASN A 218 -12.29 13.24 2.25
C ASN A 218 -12.40 12.81 3.73
N GLY A 219 -12.64 11.49 3.96
CA GLY A 219 -12.78 10.92 5.30
C GLY A 219 -14.14 11.15 5.98
N LYS A 220 -15.10 11.78 5.30
CA LYS A 220 -16.45 12.03 5.79
C LYS A 220 -17.48 11.16 5.07
N GLU A 221 -18.52 10.75 5.77
CA GLU A 221 -19.63 9.95 5.23
C GLU A 221 -20.66 10.86 4.51
N THR A 222 -20.21 11.67 3.57
CA THR A 222 -21.01 12.67 2.85
C THR A 222 -21.23 12.32 1.38
N VAL A 223 -20.89 11.09 0.98
CA VAL A 223 -20.92 10.70 -0.44
C VAL A 223 -22.31 10.80 -1.05
N LEU A 224 -23.36 10.35 -0.35
CA LEU A 224 -24.72 10.40 -0.90
C LEU A 224 -25.22 11.84 -1.10
N SER A 225 -24.93 12.75 -0.16
CA SER A 225 -25.30 14.15 -0.32
C SER A 225 -24.56 14.81 -1.49
N LEU A 226 -23.26 14.52 -1.61
CA LEU A 226 -22.46 14.99 -2.72
C LEU A 226 -22.93 14.41 -4.06
N PHE A 227 -23.30 13.14 -4.10
CA PHE A 227 -23.80 12.51 -5.35
C PHE A 227 -25.16 13.08 -5.77
N ARG A 228 -26.06 13.41 -4.82
CA ARG A 228 -27.29 14.17 -5.11
C ARG A 228 -27.00 15.51 -5.79
N ASP A 229 -26.02 16.25 -5.28
CA ASP A 229 -25.62 17.54 -5.87
C ASP A 229 -25.02 17.35 -7.26
N VAL A 230 -24.23 16.29 -7.46
CA VAL A 230 -23.67 15.93 -8.78
C VAL A 230 -24.78 15.56 -9.75
N MET A 231 -25.73 14.71 -9.34
CA MET A 231 -26.89 14.34 -10.18
C MET A 231 -27.68 15.60 -10.61
N ARG A 232 -27.99 16.49 -9.66
CA ARG A 232 -28.69 17.75 -9.94
C ARG A 232 -27.92 18.61 -10.96
N SER A 233 -26.61 18.78 -10.77
CA SER A 233 -25.77 19.57 -11.69
C SER A 233 -25.61 18.90 -13.07
N SER A 234 -25.86 17.60 -13.16
CA SER A 234 -25.87 16.82 -14.42
C SER A 234 -27.26 16.77 -15.07
N GLY A 235 -28.26 17.47 -14.52
CA GLY A 235 -29.63 17.49 -15.05
C GLY A 235 -30.39 16.20 -14.80
N ILE A 236 -30.09 15.48 -13.70
CA ILE A 236 -30.83 14.30 -13.26
C ILE A 236 -31.74 14.73 -12.08
N VAL A 237 -33.06 14.49 -12.23
CA VAL A 237 -34.05 14.77 -11.21
C VAL A 237 -34.06 13.60 -10.22
N PHE A 238 -33.87 13.92 -8.94
CA PHE A 238 -33.96 12.97 -7.83
C PHE A 238 -34.68 13.62 -6.65
N THR A 239 -35.80 13.04 -6.22
CA THR A 239 -36.63 13.57 -5.11
C THR A 239 -36.73 12.61 -3.94
N GLY A 240 -36.12 11.42 -4.07
CA GLY A 240 -36.15 10.39 -3.04
C GLY A 240 -35.32 10.67 -1.78
N MET A 241 -35.41 9.75 -0.84
CA MET A 241 -34.63 9.79 0.39
C MET A 241 -33.24 9.15 0.20
N THR A 242 -32.33 9.49 1.13
CA THR A 242 -31.02 8.85 1.23
C THR A 242 -30.85 8.15 2.57
N SER A 243 -30.37 6.90 2.56
CA SER A 243 -30.06 6.13 3.77
C SER A 243 -29.04 5.02 3.47
N ASP A 244 -28.67 4.26 4.49
CA ASP A 244 -27.82 3.07 4.32
C ASP A 244 -28.72 1.85 4.08
N ALA A 245 -28.38 1.05 3.06
CA ALA A 245 -29.01 -0.25 2.83
C ALA A 245 -28.08 -1.13 1.99
N GLU A 246 -28.10 -2.43 2.25
CA GLU A 246 -27.39 -3.40 1.42
C GLU A 246 -28.03 -3.50 0.03
N ARG A 247 -27.18 -3.56 -0.99
CA ARG A 247 -27.62 -3.77 -2.38
C ARG A 247 -28.27 -5.15 -2.52
N PRO A 248 -29.48 -5.24 -3.09
CA PRO A 248 -30.10 -6.51 -3.46
C PRO A 248 -29.25 -7.29 -4.47
N HIS A 249 -29.36 -8.62 -4.47
CA HIS A 249 -28.59 -9.47 -5.37
C HIS A 249 -28.94 -9.28 -6.86
N ASP A 250 -30.17 -8.94 -7.16
CA ASP A 250 -30.73 -8.71 -8.49
C ASP A 250 -30.51 -7.29 -9.02
N ALA A 251 -29.90 -6.40 -8.21
CA ALA A 251 -29.57 -5.05 -8.67
C ALA A 251 -28.58 -5.08 -9.83
N GLN A 252 -28.84 -4.26 -10.84
CA GLN A 252 -28.06 -4.17 -12.07
C GLN A 252 -26.90 -3.18 -11.93
N LEU A 253 -25.71 -3.55 -12.40
CA LEU A 253 -24.53 -2.69 -12.36
C LEU A 253 -24.67 -1.57 -13.40
N VAL A 254 -24.51 -0.31 -12.97
CA VAL A 254 -24.47 0.87 -13.84
C VAL A 254 -23.02 1.20 -14.21
N CYS A 255 -22.15 1.31 -13.19
CA CYS A 255 -20.77 1.75 -13.41
C CYS A 255 -19.87 1.30 -12.26
N THR A 256 -18.60 1.04 -12.57
CA THR A 256 -17.54 0.82 -11.58
C THR A 256 -16.46 1.88 -11.72
N ARG A 257 -16.04 2.46 -10.61
CA ARG A 257 -14.86 3.31 -10.53
C ARG A 257 -13.73 2.54 -9.87
N TYR A 258 -12.57 2.56 -10.48
CA TYR A 258 -11.39 1.86 -10.03
C TYR A 258 -10.31 2.81 -9.54
N ARG A 259 -9.59 2.39 -8.48
CA ARG A 259 -8.43 3.10 -7.94
C ARG A 259 -7.30 2.12 -7.74
N SER A 260 -6.14 2.34 -8.36
CA SER A 260 -5.00 1.43 -8.22
C SER A 260 -4.46 1.40 -6.78
N LEU A 261 -3.99 0.22 -6.34
CA LEU A 261 -3.32 0.03 -5.05
C LEU A 261 -2.17 1.03 -4.87
N SER A 262 -1.35 1.25 -5.90
CA SER A 262 -0.23 2.19 -5.85
C SER A 262 -0.67 3.64 -5.58
N THR A 263 -1.83 4.07 -6.12
CA THR A 263 -2.40 5.41 -5.87
C THR A 263 -2.75 5.59 -4.38
N VAL A 264 -3.27 4.54 -3.74
CA VAL A 264 -3.62 4.56 -2.31
C VAL A 264 -2.39 4.41 -1.43
N MET A 265 -1.44 3.55 -1.81
CA MET A 265 -0.20 3.33 -1.07
C MET A 265 0.74 4.55 -1.06
N ARG A 266 0.71 5.40 -2.08
CA ARG A 266 1.56 6.60 -2.14
C ARG A 266 1.36 7.53 -0.93
N PRO A 267 0.18 8.07 -0.64
CA PRO A 267 -0.04 8.88 0.57
C PRO A 267 0.10 8.06 1.87
N MET A 268 -0.23 6.76 1.86
CA MET A 268 -0.02 5.86 2.99
C MET A 268 1.45 5.84 3.44
N LEU A 269 2.38 5.70 2.51
CA LEU A 269 3.81 5.57 2.80
C LEU A 269 4.50 6.93 2.86
N LYS A 270 4.36 7.80 1.84
CA LYS A 270 5.02 9.12 1.78
C LYS A 270 4.59 10.05 2.90
N ASN A 271 3.28 10.12 3.18
CA ASN A 271 2.70 11.08 4.13
C ASN A 271 2.20 10.40 5.41
N SER A 272 2.40 9.09 5.54
CA SER A 272 1.93 8.32 6.69
C SER A 272 0.40 8.36 6.89
N ASN A 273 -0.39 8.45 5.82
CA ASN A 273 -1.84 8.59 5.89
C ASN A 273 -2.52 7.32 6.46
N ASN A 274 -3.14 7.46 7.64
CA ASN A 274 -3.76 6.34 8.37
C ASN A 274 -4.99 5.80 7.64
N ARG A 275 -5.84 6.66 7.08
CA ARG A 275 -7.04 6.24 6.33
C ARG A 275 -6.67 5.37 5.12
N CYS A 276 -5.61 5.73 4.39
CA CYS A 276 -5.13 4.91 3.29
C CYS A 276 -4.59 3.56 3.77
N ALA A 277 -3.92 3.52 4.93
CA ALA A 277 -3.41 2.28 5.50
C ALA A 277 -4.53 1.32 5.91
N GLU A 278 -5.54 1.83 6.61
CA GLU A 278 -6.70 1.03 6.98
C GLU A 278 -7.48 0.55 5.74
N ALA A 279 -7.60 1.40 4.73
CA ALA A 279 -8.23 1.00 3.48
C ALA A 279 -7.49 -0.17 2.82
N VAL A 280 -6.16 -0.13 2.73
CA VAL A 280 -5.33 -1.23 2.21
C VAL A 280 -5.46 -2.48 3.09
N PHE A 281 -5.44 -2.32 4.41
CA PHE A 281 -5.56 -3.42 5.36
C PHE A 281 -6.89 -4.18 5.20
N TYR A 282 -8.02 -3.48 5.13
CA TYR A 282 -9.32 -4.12 4.94
C TYR A 282 -9.50 -4.76 3.55
N GLN A 283 -8.76 -4.31 2.51
CA GLN A 283 -8.74 -5.01 1.22
C GLN A 283 -8.19 -6.43 1.36
N LEU A 284 -7.21 -6.65 2.23
CA LEU A 284 -6.66 -7.99 2.50
C LEU A 284 -7.72 -8.99 2.96
N ALA A 285 -8.70 -8.52 3.76
CA ALA A 285 -9.80 -9.36 4.23
C ALA A 285 -10.90 -9.57 3.18
N HIS A 286 -10.96 -8.68 2.18
CA HIS A 286 -12.03 -8.70 1.20
C HIS A 286 -11.80 -9.81 0.17
N LYS A 287 -12.70 -10.78 0.14
CA LYS A 287 -12.78 -11.75 -0.96
C LYS A 287 -13.71 -11.23 -2.02
N GLU A 288 -13.44 -11.52 -3.27
CA GLU A 288 -14.30 -11.12 -4.38
C GLU A 288 -15.77 -11.55 -4.10
N GLY A 289 -16.67 -10.56 -4.09
CA GLY A 289 -18.06 -10.75 -3.68
C GLY A 289 -18.30 -10.94 -2.18
N GLY A 290 -17.25 -10.94 -1.35
CA GLY A 290 -17.36 -11.06 0.11
C GLY A 290 -17.95 -9.81 0.76
N ARG A 291 -18.55 -9.99 1.92
CA ARG A 291 -19.11 -8.93 2.75
C ARG A 291 -18.59 -9.05 4.18
N TRP A 292 -18.65 -7.94 4.91
CA TRP A 292 -18.36 -7.90 6.35
C TRP A 292 -16.91 -8.24 6.71
N ALA A 293 -15.94 -7.79 5.90
CA ALA A 293 -14.52 -7.91 6.19
C ALA A 293 -14.21 -7.37 7.60
N THR A 294 -13.40 -8.11 8.36
CA THR A 294 -13.00 -7.72 9.71
C THR A 294 -11.51 -7.46 9.80
N ALA A 295 -11.07 -6.68 10.81
CA ALA A 295 -9.64 -6.49 11.09
C ALA A 295 -8.94 -7.83 11.39
N HIS A 296 -9.64 -8.80 12.01
CA HIS A 296 -9.11 -10.13 12.26
C HIS A 296 -8.81 -10.90 10.96
N ASP A 297 -9.71 -10.80 9.97
CA ASP A 297 -9.48 -11.44 8.66
C ASP A 297 -8.32 -10.78 7.92
N ALA A 298 -8.18 -9.46 7.99
CA ALA A 298 -7.06 -8.72 7.41
C ALA A 298 -5.72 -9.12 8.06
N ALA A 299 -5.66 -9.15 9.39
CA ALA A 299 -4.48 -9.61 10.14
C ALA A 299 -4.10 -11.06 9.79
N ARG A 300 -5.08 -11.94 9.55
CA ARG A 300 -4.82 -13.31 9.12
C ARG A 300 -4.12 -13.38 7.75
N GLU A 301 -4.45 -12.48 6.82
CA GLU A 301 -3.75 -12.40 5.53
C GLU A 301 -2.34 -11.84 5.69
N GLU A 302 -2.11 -10.81 6.52
CA GLU A 302 -0.76 -10.34 6.86
C GLU A 302 0.08 -11.44 7.50
N ASN A 303 -0.51 -12.23 8.41
CA ASN A 303 0.15 -13.37 9.05
C ASN A 303 0.60 -14.44 8.05
N ARG A 304 -0.09 -14.61 6.91
CA ARG A 304 0.36 -15.50 5.83
C ARG A 304 1.64 -15.01 5.18
N THR A 305 1.75 -13.70 4.91
CA THR A 305 2.97 -13.10 4.38
C THR A 305 4.10 -13.16 5.41
N ILE A 306 3.83 -12.96 6.71
CA ILE A 306 4.82 -13.13 7.77
C ILE A 306 5.37 -14.56 7.76
N ARG A 307 4.52 -15.59 7.74
CA ARG A 307 4.95 -16.99 7.67
C ARG A 307 5.78 -17.28 6.41
N ALA A 308 5.51 -16.63 5.29
CA ALA A 308 6.30 -16.76 4.07
C ALA A 308 7.73 -16.22 4.20
N THR A 309 8.02 -15.40 5.21
CA THR A 309 9.39 -14.96 5.56
C THR A 309 10.17 -15.97 6.40
N GLY A 310 9.53 -17.08 6.82
CA GLY A 310 10.11 -18.08 7.70
C GLY A 310 9.97 -17.77 9.20
N LEU A 311 9.19 -16.74 9.56
CA LEU A 311 8.89 -16.37 10.95
C LEU A 311 7.54 -16.97 11.38
N ASP A 312 7.41 -17.25 12.69
CA ASP A 312 6.13 -17.63 13.26
C ASP A 312 5.27 -16.39 13.47
N ALA A 313 4.13 -16.33 12.81
CA ALA A 313 3.23 -15.19 12.90
C ALA A 313 2.56 -15.06 14.29
N ASP A 314 2.49 -16.14 15.07
CA ASP A 314 1.90 -16.14 16.40
C ASP A 314 2.79 -15.43 17.45
N ASP A 315 4.03 -15.11 17.06
CA ASP A 315 4.93 -14.25 17.84
C ASP A 315 4.55 -12.77 17.77
N TYR A 316 3.61 -12.35 16.93
CA TYR A 316 3.27 -10.95 16.70
C TYR A 316 1.79 -10.69 16.96
N SER A 317 1.47 -9.42 17.22
CA SER A 317 0.07 -8.97 17.34
C SER A 317 -0.19 -7.87 16.31
N ILE A 318 -1.17 -8.11 15.44
CA ILE A 318 -1.60 -7.19 14.40
C ILE A 318 -3.07 -6.83 14.68
N ALA A 319 -3.33 -5.58 14.98
CA ALA A 319 -4.65 -5.08 15.30
C ALA A 319 -5.23 -4.12 14.24
N ASP A 320 -4.34 -3.44 13.49
CA ASP A 320 -4.69 -2.52 12.41
C ASP A 320 -3.57 -2.44 11.35
N GLY A 321 -3.84 -1.79 10.23
CA GLY A 321 -2.86 -1.60 9.16
C GLY A 321 -2.04 -0.31 9.27
N SER A 322 -2.40 0.61 10.13
CA SER A 322 -1.77 1.93 10.23
C SER A 322 -0.70 2.03 11.31
N GLY A 323 -0.77 1.20 12.35
CA GLY A 323 0.07 1.30 13.54
C GLY A 323 -0.43 2.30 14.58
N LEU A 324 -1.69 2.75 14.48
CA LEU A 324 -2.34 3.56 15.52
C LEU A 324 -2.64 2.75 16.77
N SER A 325 -2.98 1.47 16.59
CA SER A 325 -3.37 0.60 17.69
C SER A 325 -2.24 0.37 18.68
N LEU A 326 -2.56 0.54 19.96
CA LEU A 326 -1.67 0.18 21.06
C LEU A 326 -1.50 -1.35 21.19
N TYR A 327 -2.29 -2.14 20.48
CA TYR A 327 -2.26 -3.60 20.49
C TYR A 327 -1.39 -4.18 19.37
N ASN A 328 -0.82 -3.36 18.49
CA ASN A 328 0.20 -3.82 17.56
C ASN A 328 1.51 -4.08 18.29
N TYR A 329 2.03 -5.30 18.15
CA TYR A 329 3.35 -5.68 18.63
C TYR A 329 4.10 -6.43 17.54
N VAL A 330 5.20 -5.84 17.07
CA VAL A 330 6.12 -6.41 16.09
C VAL A 330 7.55 -6.36 16.63
N THR A 331 8.51 -6.83 15.84
CA THR A 331 9.93 -6.76 16.17
C THR A 331 10.69 -6.09 15.02
N ALA A 332 11.86 -5.50 15.32
CA ALA A 332 12.75 -4.99 14.27
C ALA A 332 13.16 -6.12 13.29
N GLN A 333 13.29 -7.36 13.82
CA GLN A 333 13.54 -8.53 12.97
C GLN A 333 12.41 -8.80 11.99
N LEU A 334 11.14 -8.71 12.40
CA LEU A 334 10.01 -8.90 11.49
C LEU A 334 10.03 -7.89 10.35
N GLU A 335 10.21 -6.59 10.67
CA GLU A 335 10.23 -5.54 9.65
C GLU A 335 11.37 -5.76 8.64
N VAL A 336 12.58 -6.10 9.11
CA VAL A 336 13.72 -6.41 8.24
C VAL A 336 13.48 -7.68 7.42
N ARG A 337 12.88 -8.73 7.99
CA ARG A 337 12.54 -9.95 7.25
C ARG A 337 11.53 -9.69 6.14
N LEU A 338 10.55 -8.84 6.38
CA LEU A 338 9.58 -8.43 5.35
C LEU A 338 10.22 -7.54 4.28
N LEU A 339 11.11 -6.61 4.66
CA LEU A 339 11.87 -5.81 3.69
C LEU A 339 12.75 -6.72 2.81
N ARG A 340 13.46 -7.69 3.41
CA ARG A 340 14.22 -8.71 2.68
C ARG A 340 13.34 -9.55 1.76
N TYR A 341 12.15 -9.95 2.23
CA TYR A 341 11.16 -10.67 1.45
C TYR A 341 10.72 -9.86 0.22
N ALA A 342 10.45 -8.57 0.39
CA ALA A 342 10.10 -7.68 -0.71
C ALA A 342 11.28 -7.52 -1.69
N TRP A 343 12.50 -7.30 -1.19
CA TRP A 343 13.71 -7.20 -2.00
C TRP A 343 13.93 -8.42 -2.91
N SER A 344 13.74 -9.62 -2.39
CA SER A 344 13.90 -10.86 -3.16
C SER A 344 12.84 -11.05 -4.28
N ARG A 345 11.79 -10.20 -4.29
CA ARG A 345 10.68 -10.20 -5.28
C ARG A 345 10.64 -8.88 -6.03
N LYS A 346 11.27 -8.85 -7.22
CA LYS A 346 11.43 -7.63 -8.02
C LYS A 346 10.12 -6.86 -8.25
N GLU A 347 9.00 -7.55 -8.42
CA GLU A 347 7.70 -6.94 -8.63
C GLU A 347 7.22 -6.19 -7.38
N ILE A 348 7.32 -6.82 -6.20
CA ILE A 348 6.96 -6.20 -4.92
C ILE A 348 7.90 -5.04 -4.61
N TYR A 349 9.21 -5.26 -4.70
CA TYR A 349 10.21 -4.25 -4.43
C TYR A 349 10.07 -3.04 -5.36
N GLY A 350 9.91 -3.27 -6.66
CA GLY A 350 9.75 -2.20 -7.65
C GLY A 350 8.52 -1.33 -7.45
N LYS A 351 7.47 -1.85 -6.80
CA LYS A 351 6.29 -1.05 -6.42
C LYS A 351 6.46 -0.40 -5.05
N LEU A 352 7.10 -1.05 -4.08
CA LEU A 352 7.27 -0.56 -2.72
C LEU A 352 8.31 0.56 -2.62
N TYR A 353 9.52 0.33 -3.13
CA TYR A 353 10.68 1.19 -2.94
C TYR A 353 10.44 2.65 -3.34
N PRO A 354 9.85 2.98 -4.52
CA PRO A 354 9.60 4.36 -4.92
C PRO A 354 8.55 5.08 -4.05
N LEU A 355 7.73 4.32 -3.32
CA LEU A 355 6.69 4.86 -2.46
C LEU A 355 7.18 5.19 -1.05
N LEU A 356 8.37 4.73 -0.64
CA LEU A 356 8.95 5.08 0.65
C LEU A 356 9.41 6.55 0.67
N PRO A 357 9.30 7.27 1.79
CA PRO A 357 9.92 8.58 1.99
C PRO A 357 11.42 8.55 1.75
N ILE A 358 11.96 9.60 1.14
CA ILE A 358 13.38 9.73 0.80
C ILE A 358 14.03 10.79 1.71
N ALA A 359 15.11 10.42 2.38
CA ALA A 359 15.85 11.30 3.28
C ALA A 359 16.28 12.60 2.59
N GLY A 360 15.98 13.73 3.22
CA GLY A 360 16.30 15.06 2.72
C GLY A 360 15.54 15.52 1.46
N VAL A 361 14.67 14.66 0.89
CA VAL A 361 14.01 14.92 -0.41
C VAL A 361 12.50 15.04 -0.26
N ASP A 362 11.80 13.99 0.20
CA ASP A 362 10.34 13.96 0.19
C ASP A 362 9.71 13.28 1.42
N GLY A 363 8.39 13.31 1.45
CA GLY A 363 7.59 12.65 2.47
C GLY A 363 7.93 13.08 3.89
N THR A 364 7.82 12.15 4.83
CA THR A 364 8.11 12.40 6.26
C THR A 364 9.60 12.54 6.56
N LEU A 365 10.48 12.18 5.63
CA LEU A 365 11.94 12.34 5.75
C LEU A 365 12.49 13.60 5.07
N ARG A 366 11.65 14.44 4.46
CA ARG A 366 12.07 15.63 3.69
C ARG A 366 13.03 16.57 4.43
N LYS A 367 12.94 16.64 5.76
CA LYS A 367 13.76 17.54 6.58
C LYS A 367 14.87 16.82 7.34
N ARG A 368 14.95 15.47 7.23
CA ARG A 368 15.90 14.64 7.97
C ARG A 368 17.14 14.31 7.13
N MET A 369 18.29 14.11 7.77
CA MET A 369 19.55 13.63 7.18
C MET A 369 20.10 14.51 6.05
N LYS A 370 19.73 15.80 5.97
CA LYS A 370 20.24 16.74 4.96
C LYS A 370 21.74 16.97 5.10
N GLY A 371 22.43 17.06 3.98
CA GLY A 371 23.87 17.32 3.95
C GLY A 371 24.74 16.13 4.39
N THR A 372 24.18 14.93 4.44
CA THR A 372 24.88 13.67 4.77
C THR A 372 24.82 12.69 3.60
N LYS A 373 25.62 11.62 3.61
CA LYS A 373 25.55 10.53 2.63
C LYS A 373 24.19 9.78 2.62
N ALA A 374 23.42 9.91 3.69
CA ALA A 374 22.07 9.34 3.79
C ALA A 374 21.03 10.14 2.97
N MET A 375 21.32 11.42 2.64
CA MET A 375 20.41 12.25 1.84
C MET A 375 20.28 11.70 0.42
N GLY A 376 19.02 11.48 -0.02
CA GLY A 376 18.74 10.88 -1.34
C GLY A 376 18.96 9.37 -1.40
N ASN A 377 19.63 8.80 -0.42
CA ASN A 377 20.00 7.38 -0.35
C ASN A 377 19.03 6.57 0.55
N VAL A 378 18.72 7.06 1.74
CA VAL A 378 17.80 6.34 2.65
C VAL A 378 16.36 6.49 2.17
N HIS A 379 15.71 5.35 1.89
CA HIS A 379 14.30 5.21 1.57
C HIS A 379 13.60 4.47 2.71
N ALA A 380 12.92 5.18 3.60
CA ALA A 380 12.39 4.56 4.80
C ALA A 380 11.07 5.16 5.29
N LYS A 381 10.24 4.30 5.88
CA LYS A 381 9.00 4.69 6.55
C LYS A 381 9.28 5.09 7.98
N THR A 382 8.79 6.24 8.39
CA THR A 382 8.81 6.72 9.78
C THR A 382 7.60 6.22 10.56
N GLY A 383 7.77 6.01 11.86
CA GLY A 383 6.66 5.80 12.80
C GLY A 383 6.71 6.82 13.95
N THR A 384 5.53 7.31 14.33
CA THR A 384 5.35 8.24 15.44
C THR A 384 3.98 8.01 16.07
N VAL A 385 3.97 7.66 17.33
CA VAL A 385 2.84 7.78 18.26
C VAL A 385 3.41 8.23 19.60
N THR A 386 2.58 8.61 20.54
CA THR A 386 3.02 8.97 21.89
C THR A 386 3.89 7.85 22.49
N GLY A 387 5.08 8.19 22.95
CA GLY A 387 6.03 7.25 23.52
C GLY A 387 6.80 6.39 22.52
N VAL A 388 6.59 6.50 21.18
CA VAL A 388 7.26 5.65 20.19
C VAL A 388 7.79 6.46 19.02
N ARG A 389 9.01 6.13 18.57
CA ARG A 389 9.61 6.57 17.29
C ARG A 389 10.21 5.36 16.60
N SER A 390 9.88 5.17 15.33
CA SER A 390 10.41 4.06 14.53
C SER A 390 10.82 4.51 13.12
N LEU A 391 11.71 3.74 12.50
CA LEU A 391 12.20 3.97 11.15
C LEU A 391 12.59 2.61 10.53
N ALA A 392 12.01 2.25 9.39
CA ALA A 392 12.31 1.00 8.70
C ALA A 392 12.37 1.19 7.19
N GLY A 393 13.37 0.62 6.52
CA GLY A 393 13.52 0.78 5.08
C GLY A 393 14.86 0.27 4.55
N TYR A 394 15.35 0.96 3.51
CA TYR A 394 16.53 0.59 2.75
C TYR A 394 17.52 1.74 2.61
N CYS A 395 18.77 1.39 2.41
CA CYS A 395 19.82 2.31 1.92
C CYS A 395 20.90 1.51 1.18
N THR A 396 21.71 2.21 0.40
CA THR A 396 22.93 1.68 -0.20
C THR A 396 24.12 2.07 0.67
N ALA A 397 24.93 1.12 1.07
CA ALA A 397 26.16 1.33 1.84
C ALA A 397 27.29 1.90 0.97
N SER A 398 28.35 2.43 1.59
CA SER A 398 29.52 2.99 0.87
C SER A 398 30.30 1.96 0.03
N ASN A 399 30.16 0.68 0.36
CA ASN A 399 30.69 -0.44 -0.43
C ASN A 399 29.79 -0.87 -1.61
N GLY A 400 28.65 -0.20 -1.82
CA GLY A 400 27.68 -0.50 -2.86
C GLY A 400 26.67 -1.59 -2.52
N HIS A 401 26.71 -2.16 -1.31
CA HIS A 401 25.74 -3.16 -0.88
C HIS A 401 24.40 -2.52 -0.51
N GLU A 402 23.32 -3.22 -0.83
CA GLU A 402 21.97 -2.83 -0.44
C GLU A 402 21.65 -3.34 0.96
N ILE A 403 21.13 -2.46 1.78
CA ILE A 403 20.91 -2.68 3.20
C ILE A 403 19.42 -2.52 3.53
N ALA A 404 18.86 -3.46 4.28
CA ALA A 404 17.57 -3.31 4.96
C ALA A 404 17.79 -3.05 6.45
N PHE A 405 17.01 -2.15 7.03
CA PHE A 405 17.12 -1.84 8.46
C PHE A 405 15.77 -1.52 9.09
N SER A 406 15.70 -1.73 10.41
CA SER A 406 14.61 -1.28 11.27
C SER A 406 15.15 -0.82 12.61
N ILE A 407 14.62 0.31 13.08
CA ILE A 407 14.94 0.95 14.36
C ILE A 407 13.63 1.29 15.06
N ILE A 408 13.39 0.77 16.26
CA ILE A 408 12.20 1.05 17.06
C ILE A 408 12.64 1.57 18.43
N ASN A 409 12.28 2.81 18.75
CA ASN A 409 12.48 3.42 20.05
C ASN A 409 11.14 3.51 20.78
N GLN A 410 11.06 3.07 22.04
CA GLN A 410 9.86 3.08 22.87
C GLN A 410 10.16 3.62 24.26
N GLY A 411 9.16 4.24 24.91
CA GLY A 411 9.34 4.92 26.20
C GLY A 411 9.97 6.32 26.06
N VAL A 412 9.90 6.91 24.84
CA VAL A 412 10.49 8.23 24.56
C VAL A 412 9.44 9.33 24.76
N ASP A 413 9.66 10.18 25.72
CA ASP A 413 8.81 11.33 26.01
C ASP A 413 9.00 12.42 24.92
N ASP A 414 10.22 12.99 24.81
CA ASP A 414 10.61 13.80 23.66
C ASP A 414 11.14 12.90 22.53
N GLY A 415 10.48 12.96 21.39
CA GLY A 415 10.88 12.17 20.23
C GLY A 415 12.09 12.71 19.46
N ALA A 416 12.66 13.88 19.81
CA ALA A 416 13.79 14.46 19.08
C ALA A 416 15.09 13.68 19.27
N PRO A 417 15.49 13.27 20.50
CA PRO A 417 16.68 12.45 20.71
C PRO A 417 16.61 11.11 19.96
N ALA A 418 15.47 10.43 20.02
CA ALA A 418 15.28 9.16 19.30
C ALA A 418 15.38 9.32 17.76
N ARG A 419 14.82 10.40 17.20
CA ARG A 419 15.00 10.70 15.77
C ARG A 419 16.45 10.99 15.41
N HIS A 420 17.16 11.70 16.29
CA HIS A 420 18.58 12.00 16.09
C HIS A 420 19.44 10.73 16.11
N PHE A 421 19.16 9.81 17.04
CA PHE A 421 19.78 8.48 17.05
C PHE A 421 19.52 7.73 15.73
N GLN A 422 18.27 7.67 15.27
CA GLN A 422 17.94 7.03 13.99
C GLN A 422 18.71 7.65 12.81
N ASP A 423 18.84 8.98 12.77
CA ASP A 423 19.58 9.69 11.71
C ASP A 423 21.08 9.35 11.76
N LYS A 424 21.68 9.23 12.97
CA LYS A 424 23.07 8.81 13.15
C LYS A 424 23.28 7.36 12.68
N VAL A 425 22.39 6.44 13.03
CA VAL A 425 22.46 5.05 12.53
C VAL A 425 22.37 5.03 11.00
N CYS A 426 21.40 5.70 10.40
CA CYS A 426 21.28 5.76 8.94
C CYS A 426 22.55 6.35 8.28
N LYS A 427 23.17 7.36 8.90
CA LYS A 427 24.42 7.92 8.43
C LYS A 427 25.55 6.89 8.46
N ALA A 428 25.72 6.17 9.58
CA ALA A 428 26.68 5.09 9.71
C ALA A 428 26.51 3.99 8.65
N LEU A 429 25.24 3.63 8.32
CA LEU A 429 24.95 2.65 7.27
C LEU A 429 25.38 3.12 5.87
N CYS A 430 25.39 4.44 5.60
CA CYS A 430 25.73 5.02 4.30
C CYS A 430 27.22 5.42 4.16
N GLU A 431 27.97 5.44 5.26
CA GLU A 431 29.41 5.80 5.31
C GLU A 431 30.32 4.59 5.16
#